data_0e9eae02769952fb46e817c8cfdd1913
#
_entry.id   0e9eae02769952fb46e817c8cfdd1913
#
_cell.length_a   1.000
_cell.length_b   1.000
_cell.length_c   1.000
_cell.angle_alpha   90.00
_cell.angle_beta   90.00
_cell.angle_gamma   90.00
#
_symmetry.space_group_name_H-M   'P 1'
#
loop_
_entity.id
_entity.type
_entity.pdbx_description
1 polymer ?
#
loop_
_entity_poly.entity_id
_entity_poly.type
_entity_poly.pdbx_seq_one_letter_code
_entity_poly.pdbx_strand_id
1 'polypeptide(L)'
;MPIANRLPGWQPQWPAPLRVSAFMTVRQGGVSPEPWNSLNLGDHVGDDDGRVASNRALVGESLGVRPFYLQQVHGTRVVDLSDGWLPPSDASLTDHPGWACTVMVADCLPVLLCDRQGRWVA
;
A
#
# COMPACT_ATOMS: atom_id res chain seq x y z
N MET A 1 10.83 11.23 6.13
CA MET A 1 12.02 10.42 5.83
C MET A 1 12.00 10.06 4.35
N PRO A 2 13.08 10.29 3.63
CA PRO A 2 13.13 9.89 2.23
C PRO A 2 13.12 8.36 2.10
N ILE A 3 12.40 7.88 1.10
CA ILE A 3 12.36 6.47 0.74
C ILE A 3 13.37 6.26 -0.39
N ALA A 4 14.41 5.50 -0.12
CA ALA A 4 15.40 5.11 -1.12
C ALA A 4 14.87 3.89 -1.88
N ASN A 5 14.28 4.12 -3.03
CA ASN A 5 13.72 3.04 -3.83
C ASN A 5 13.93 3.30 -5.32
N ARG A 6 13.76 2.28 -6.13
CA ARG A 6 13.82 2.34 -7.59
C ARG A 6 12.44 2.23 -8.24
N LEU A 7 11.41 2.14 -7.43
CA LEU A 7 10.04 1.99 -7.91
C LEU A 7 9.53 3.34 -8.41
N PRO A 8 8.95 3.42 -9.62
CA PRO A 8 8.31 4.63 -10.08
C PRO A 8 7.14 5.02 -9.17
N GLY A 9 7.00 6.31 -8.92
CA GLY A 9 5.94 6.82 -8.06
C GLY A 9 6.35 8.13 -7.41
N TRP A 10 5.67 8.49 -6.34
CA TRP A 10 5.93 9.75 -5.67
C TRP A 10 5.54 9.71 -4.20
N GLN A 11 6.17 10.58 -3.42
CA GLN A 11 5.82 10.78 -2.02
C GLN A 11 4.94 12.02 -1.88
N PRO A 12 3.81 11.93 -1.14
CA PRO A 12 2.97 13.10 -0.91
C PRO A 12 3.73 14.16 -0.12
N GLN A 13 3.48 15.42 -0.43
CA GLN A 13 3.98 16.56 0.34
C GLN A 13 2.93 16.92 1.39
N TRP A 14 3.17 16.54 2.62
CA TRP A 14 2.26 16.77 3.73
C TRP A 14 3.03 16.97 5.03
N PRO A 15 2.41 17.59 6.06
CA PRO A 15 3.11 17.95 7.31
C PRO A 15 3.23 16.76 8.27
N ALA A 16 3.59 15.59 7.77
CA ALA A 16 3.80 14.42 8.62
C ALA A 16 5.17 14.48 9.31
N PRO A 17 5.31 13.90 10.53
CA PRO A 17 6.61 13.78 11.18
C PRO A 17 7.59 12.96 10.34
N LEU A 18 8.90 13.20 10.52
CA LEU A 18 9.94 12.53 9.75
C LEU A 18 9.92 11.01 9.86
N ARG A 19 9.42 10.48 10.97
CA ARG A 19 9.31 9.02 11.17
C ARG A 19 8.19 8.37 10.38
N VAL A 20 7.30 9.15 9.77
CA VAL A 20 6.19 8.67 8.93
C VAL A 20 6.58 8.84 7.46
N SER A 21 6.44 7.77 6.70
CA SER A 21 6.69 7.79 5.25
C SER A 21 5.41 7.36 4.52
N ALA A 22 5.22 7.92 3.35
CA ALA A 22 4.11 7.57 2.47
C ALA A 22 4.59 7.53 1.02
N PHE A 23 3.98 6.67 0.22
CA PHE A 23 4.36 6.50 -1.17
C PHE A 23 3.16 6.11 -2.02
N MET A 24 3.06 6.71 -3.20
CA MET A 24 2.08 6.36 -4.21
C MET A 24 2.80 5.68 -5.38
N THR A 25 2.45 4.43 -5.66
CA THR A 25 2.95 3.74 -6.86
C THR A 25 2.20 4.23 -8.09
N VAL A 26 2.76 3.96 -9.24
CA VAL A 26 2.12 4.17 -10.54
C VAL A 26 2.00 2.83 -11.26
N ARG A 27 1.37 2.80 -12.42
CA ARG A 27 1.13 1.50 -13.07
C ARG A 27 2.39 0.84 -13.64
N GLN A 28 3.48 1.58 -13.81
CA GLN A 28 4.76 1.05 -14.32
C GLN A 28 5.62 0.45 -13.20
N GLY A 29 6.53 -0.44 -13.58
CA GLY A 29 7.58 -0.94 -12.71
C GLY A 29 7.44 -2.39 -12.26
N GLY A 30 6.47 -3.14 -12.79
CA GLY A 30 6.23 -4.53 -12.44
C GLY A 30 6.36 -5.51 -13.59
N VAL A 31 5.78 -6.69 -13.41
CA VAL A 31 5.92 -7.84 -14.31
C VAL A 31 4.63 -8.24 -15.04
N SER A 32 3.53 -7.55 -14.80
CA SER A 32 2.25 -7.87 -15.44
C SER A 32 2.24 -7.44 -16.91
N PRO A 33 1.69 -8.28 -17.82
CA PRO A 33 1.55 -7.92 -19.23
C PRO A 33 0.34 -7.03 -19.48
N GLU A 34 0.14 -6.58 -20.69
CA GLU A 34 -1.11 -5.91 -21.08
C GLU A 34 -2.32 -6.81 -20.81
N PRO A 35 -3.44 -6.28 -20.38
CA PRO A 35 -3.77 -4.86 -20.15
C PRO A 35 -3.37 -4.34 -18.75
N TRP A 36 -2.72 -5.15 -17.93
CA TRP A 36 -2.34 -4.79 -16.55
C TRP A 36 -0.96 -4.13 -16.43
N ASN A 37 -0.31 -3.87 -17.53
CA ASN A 37 1.10 -3.46 -17.59
C ASN A 37 1.38 -2.18 -16.79
N SER A 38 2.23 -2.34 -15.82
CA SER A 38 3.00 -3.53 -15.45
C SER A 38 3.00 -3.84 -13.95
N LEU A 39 2.70 -2.89 -13.09
CA LEU A 39 2.71 -3.05 -11.62
C LEU A 39 1.28 -3.21 -11.09
N ASN A 40 0.56 -4.18 -11.61
CA ASN A 40 -0.76 -4.49 -11.08
C ASN A 40 -0.63 -5.13 -9.69
N LEU A 41 -1.30 -4.55 -8.72
CA LEU A 41 -1.29 -5.01 -7.32
C LEU A 41 -2.63 -5.64 -6.92
N GLY A 42 -3.65 -5.55 -7.78
CA GLY A 42 -4.97 -6.10 -7.54
C GLY A 42 -5.05 -7.58 -7.93
N ASP A 43 -5.52 -8.40 -7.00
CA ASP A 43 -5.69 -9.85 -7.20
C ASP A 43 -7.11 -10.24 -7.64
N HIS A 44 -7.93 -9.25 -7.99
CA HIS A 44 -9.35 -9.41 -8.34
C HIS A 44 -9.70 -8.89 -9.75
N VAL A 45 -8.70 -8.64 -10.57
CA VAL A 45 -8.88 -8.04 -11.91
C VAL A 45 -8.49 -8.98 -13.06
N GLY A 46 -8.30 -10.26 -12.76
CA GLY A 46 -8.08 -11.29 -13.77
C GLY A 46 -6.62 -11.49 -14.19
N ASP A 47 -5.66 -10.82 -13.56
CA ASP A 47 -4.24 -11.06 -13.79
C ASP A 47 -3.80 -12.37 -13.11
N ASP A 48 -2.68 -12.91 -13.54
CA ASP A 48 -2.07 -14.09 -12.94
C ASP A 48 -1.65 -13.84 -11.50
N ASP A 49 -2.08 -14.71 -10.60
CA ASP A 49 -1.82 -14.56 -9.17
C ASP A 49 -0.31 -14.51 -8.83
N GLY A 50 0.50 -15.26 -9.57
CA GLY A 50 1.94 -15.26 -9.40
C GLY A 50 2.58 -13.93 -9.77
N ARG A 51 2.09 -13.27 -10.83
CA ARG A 51 2.55 -11.93 -11.22
C ARG A 51 2.15 -10.88 -10.21
N VAL A 52 0.93 -10.93 -9.72
CA VAL A 52 0.45 -10.03 -8.67
C VAL A 52 1.30 -10.20 -7.41
N ALA A 53 1.56 -11.44 -7.00
CA ALA A 53 2.42 -11.72 -5.84
C ALA A 53 3.84 -11.17 -6.04
N SER A 54 4.41 -11.31 -7.23
CA SER A 54 5.73 -10.76 -7.57
C SER A 54 5.73 -9.23 -7.50
N ASN A 55 4.70 -8.58 -8.03
CA ASN A 55 4.56 -7.13 -7.96
C ASN A 55 4.46 -6.63 -6.50
N ARG A 56 3.67 -7.32 -5.68
CA ARG A 56 3.53 -6.98 -4.26
C ARG A 56 4.84 -7.14 -3.50
N ALA A 57 5.59 -8.22 -3.78
CA ALA A 57 6.90 -8.43 -3.20
C ALA A 57 7.88 -7.31 -3.61
N LEU A 58 7.85 -6.91 -4.87
CA LEU A 58 8.69 -5.83 -5.39
C LEU A 58 8.41 -4.50 -4.67
N VAL A 59 7.15 -4.18 -4.41
CA VAL A 59 6.79 -2.98 -3.65
C VAL A 59 7.37 -3.03 -2.24
N GLY A 60 7.15 -4.13 -1.52
CA GLY A 60 7.66 -4.29 -0.16
C GLY A 60 9.19 -4.19 -0.08
N GLU A 61 9.89 -4.86 -0.98
CA GLU A 61 11.36 -4.83 -1.04
C GLU A 61 11.88 -3.44 -1.40
N SER A 62 11.27 -2.78 -2.39
CA SER A 62 11.71 -1.46 -2.84
C SER A 62 11.53 -0.39 -1.77
N LEU A 63 10.47 -0.47 -0.98
CA LEU A 63 10.17 0.49 0.08
C LEU A 63 10.74 0.09 1.44
N GLY A 64 11.24 -1.12 1.58
CA GLY A 64 11.80 -1.62 2.84
C GLY A 64 10.74 -1.78 3.93
N VAL A 65 9.51 -2.15 3.56
CA VAL A 65 8.38 -2.29 4.47
C VAL A 65 7.64 -3.59 4.20
N ARG A 66 6.75 -3.97 5.12
CA ARG A 66 5.79 -5.04 4.92
C ARG A 66 4.41 -4.42 4.62
N PRO A 67 3.99 -4.38 3.35
CA PRO A 67 2.65 -3.90 3.00
C PRO A 67 1.59 -4.92 3.39
N PHE A 68 0.45 -4.42 3.89
CA PHE A 68 -0.71 -5.24 4.18
C PHE A 68 -1.83 -4.86 3.22
N TYR A 69 -2.09 -5.74 2.26
CA TYR A 69 -3.17 -5.55 1.29
C TYR A 69 -4.47 -6.08 1.88
N LEU A 70 -5.56 -5.38 1.62
CA LEU A 70 -6.89 -5.73 2.10
C LEU A 70 -7.75 -6.23 0.95
N GLN A 71 -8.71 -7.08 1.25
CA GLN A 71 -9.81 -7.35 0.34
C GLN A 71 -10.80 -6.19 0.44
N GLN A 72 -10.67 -5.22 -0.44
CA GLN A 72 -11.50 -4.03 -0.47
C GLN A 72 -12.88 -4.33 -1.07
N VAL A 73 -13.92 -3.83 -0.44
CA VAL A 73 -15.31 -4.13 -0.80
C VAL A 73 -16.17 -2.87 -0.90
N HIS A 74 -15.55 -1.70 -0.95
CA HIS A 74 -16.21 -0.40 -0.93
C HIS A 74 -17.10 -0.22 0.32
N GLY A 75 -16.62 -0.71 1.45
CA GLY A 75 -17.30 -0.65 2.73
C GLY A 75 -16.67 0.36 3.68
N THR A 76 -17.02 0.20 4.96
CA THR A 76 -16.63 1.14 6.02
C THR A 76 -15.81 0.51 7.13
N ARG A 77 -15.42 -0.76 6.98
CA ARG A 77 -14.65 -1.43 8.02
C ARG A 77 -13.21 -0.94 8.03
N VAL A 78 -12.72 -0.63 9.23
CA VAL A 78 -11.33 -0.32 9.53
C VAL A 78 -10.77 -1.45 10.40
N VAL A 79 -9.60 -1.98 10.04
CA VAL A 79 -8.94 -3.04 10.80
C VAL A 79 -7.65 -2.53 11.42
N ASP A 80 -7.35 -3.02 12.61
CA ASP A 80 -6.03 -2.88 13.22
C ASP A 80 -5.17 -4.04 12.73
N LEU A 81 -4.05 -3.74 12.09
CA LEU A 81 -3.17 -4.78 11.53
C LEU A 81 -2.58 -5.71 12.61
N SER A 82 -2.56 -5.26 13.86
CA SER A 82 -2.09 -6.07 14.99
C SER A 82 -3.08 -7.16 15.43
N ASP A 83 -4.31 -7.12 14.96
CA ASP A 83 -5.33 -8.12 15.33
C ASP A 83 -5.06 -9.51 14.75
N GLY A 84 -4.17 -9.61 13.75
CA GLY A 84 -3.76 -10.88 13.16
C GLY A 84 -4.77 -11.49 12.21
N TRP A 85 -5.94 -10.89 12.07
CA TRP A 85 -6.99 -11.31 11.13
C TRP A 85 -7.47 -10.10 10.34
N LEU A 86 -7.47 -10.24 9.02
CA LEU A 86 -7.86 -9.18 8.10
C LEU A 86 -9.13 -9.56 7.34
N PRO A 87 -10.32 -9.31 7.90
CA PRO A 87 -11.56 -9.49 7.15
C PRO A 87 -11.64 -8.51 6.00
N PRO A 88 -12.56 -8.71 5.03
CA PRO A 88 -12.80 -7.72 3.98
C PRO A 88 -12.97 -6.31 4.57
N SER A 89 -12.15 -5.36 4.11
CA SER A 89 -12.02 -4.04 4.74
C SER A 89 -11.49 -3.03 3.74
N ASP A 90 -11.78 -1.76 3.97
CA ASP A 90 -11.35 -0.69 3.08
C ASP A 90 -10.40 0.31 3.75
N ALA A 91 -10.06 0.07 5.00
CA ALA A 91 -9.06 0.87 5.72
C ALA A 91 -8.34 0.03 6.76
N SER A 92 -7.13 0.43 7.09
CA SER A 92 -6.34 -0.19 8.14
C SER A 92 -5.57 0.86 8.93
N LEU A 93 -5.18 0.49 10.14
CA LEU A 93 -4.30 1.30 10.98
C LEU A 93 -3.22 0.42 11.61
N THR A 94 -2.11 1.01 11.96
CA THR A 94 -1.03 0.34 12.69
C THR A 94 -0.17 1.34 13.46
N ASP A 95 0.39 0.89 14.56
CA ASP A 95 1.46 1.57 15.29
C ASP A 95 2.80 0.82 15.16
N HIS A 96 2.84 -0.24 14.36
CA HIS A 96 4.01 -1.10 14.24
C HIS A 96 5.00 -0.53 13.21
N PRO A 97 6.25 -0.21 13.61
CA PRO A 97 7.27 0.22 12.66
C PRO A 97 7.57 -0.85 11.61
N GLY A 98 7.77 -0.43 10.38
CA GLY A 98 8.08 -1.34 9.27
C GLY A 98 6.85 -1.96 8.61
N TRP A 99 5.68 -1.80 9.17
CA TRP A 99 4.42 -2.20 8.54
C TRP A 99 3.82 -1.03 7.77
N ALA A 100 3.20 -1.31 6.65
CA ALA A 100 2.56 -0.29 5.82
C ALA A 100 1.07 -0.58 5.65
N CYS A 101 0.24 0.36 6.09
CA CYS A 101 -1.16 0.41 5.70
C CYS A 101 -1.22 0.67 4.20
N THR A 102 -1.93 -0.19 3.47
CA THR A 102 -1.93 -0.16 2.01
C THR A 102 -3.36 -0.18 1.50
N VAL A 103 -3.66 0.72 0.58
CA VAL A 103 -4.92 0.67 -0.17
C VAL A 103 -4.61 0.69 -1.66
N MET A 104 -5.44 -0.01 -2.42
CA MET A 104 -5.35 -0.06 -3.87
C MET A 104 -6.41 0.84 -4.47
N VAL A 105 -6.01 1.63 -5.46
CA VAL A 105 -6.90 2.55 -6.15
C VAL A 105 -6.71 2.42 -7.67
N ALA A 106 -7.81 2.60 -8.39
CA ALA A 106 -7.79 2.80 -9.84
C ALA A 106 -8.37 4.18 -10.15
N ASP A 107 -9.56 4.46 -9.63
CA ASP A 107 -10.28 5.72 -9.85
C ASP A 107 -10.56 6.47 -8.54
N CYS A 108 -10.44 5.80 -7.40
CA CYS A 108 -10.76 6.38 -6.10
C CYS A 108 -9.63 7.24 -5.56
N LEU A 109 -9.95 8.13 -4.63
CA LEU A 109 -8.98 8.95 -3.91
C LEU A 109 -8.53 8.20 -2.64
N PRO A 110 -7.24 7.88 -2.49
CA PRO A 110 -6.74 7.32 -1.24
C PRO A 110 -6.60 8.43 -0.19
N VAL A 111 -6.89 8.11 1.06
CA VAL A 111 -6.71 9.01 2.18
C VAL A 111 -5.70 8.41 3.15
N LEU A 112 -4.64 9.14 3.43
CA LEU A 112 -3.58 8.74 4.33
C LEU A 112 -3.62 9.62 5.59
N LEU A 113 -3.48 8.99 6.74
CA LEU A 113 -3.61 9.64 8.04
C LEU A 113 -2.45 9.22 8.95
N CYS A 114 -2.00 10.13 9.79
CA CYS A 114 -1.11 9.83 10.91
C CYS A 114 -1.41 10.79 12.07
N ASP A 115 -1.00 10.44 13.27
CA ASP A 115 -1.05 11.39 14.35
C ASP A 115 0.15 12.34 14.30
N ARG A 116 0.08 13.44 15.05
CA ARG A 116 1.11 14.48 15.02
C ARG A 116 2.47 14.02 15.54
N GLN A 117 2.50 13.01 16.40
CA GLN A 117 3.73 12.43 16.92
C GLN A 117 4.26 11.28 16.08
N GLY A 118 3.50 10.84 15.08
CA GLY A 118 3.90 9.71 14.23
C GLY A 118 3.88 8.37 14.97
N ARG A 119 2.96 8.21 15.92
CA ARG A 119 2.83 6.96 16.69
C ARG A 119 2.01 5.91 15.95
N TRP A 120 1.09 6.34 15.11
CA TRP A 120 0.28 5.46 14.29
C TRP A 120 0.02 6.07 12.91
N VAL A 121 -0.30 5.21 11.96
CA VAL A 121 -0.70 5.56 10.58
C VAL A 121 -1.97 4.82 10.20
N ALA A 122 -2.68 5.37 9.23
CA ALA A 122 -3.88 4.76 8.67
C ALA A 122 -4.03 5.13 7.19
#